data_1caa1c69b3c55e6d28de522164773ed4
#
_entry.id   1caa1c69b3c55e6d28de522164773ed4
#
_cell.length_a   1.000
_cell.length_b   1.000
_cell.length_c   1.000
_cell.angle_alpha   90.00
_cell.angle_beta   90.00
_cell.angle_gamma   90.00
#
_symmetry.space_group_name_H-M   'P 1'
#
loop_
_entity.id
_entity.type
_entity.pdbx_description
1 polymer ?
#
loop_
_entity_poly.entity_id
_entity_poly.type
_entity_poly.pdbx_seq_one_letter_code
_entity_poly.pdbx_strand_id
1 'polypeptide(L)'
;NNGKWYADIVKPEFISIGDYTEGTGQPRDSGHKGAFAEVLIYGRPLARGEVAAFSAYVKTKYSGQGSTPAPPTDGLRFWLDAADIDANAETPNPAVGSRVSTWVDKVTKTPLGQAEVGRQPRLTRLGQAPALMFDKSLLKANITRDGAIQFLDDQVGSIVVIFSAEHTGEGYGFEVGGAGDIVATFINPAAGTDRKLRDYIQDYTNDLFTKKERDLFYRLENRERFVKQHLKRLKPVAMSLRHSFGPPYEPSVPVTTVKLRGEYDNHGPVVKAGFPGIFTGHDKPAAIRLDPFKRWPTRSRRMALAKWIASRDNPLTARVMMNRLWVGHFGRGIVKTPSDFGKLSGGATHPELLDWLARRFVDSGWSLKAMHRIIVTSSTYRQSSLVKNQTVTTVDPMNDLWWRYEQRRLDAEAIRDSVLAVSGRLNPELYGLPIFPPLPGDIAETVKYSENKWDTQLDHAGRKRSIYIYQQRTLNMPFMQAFDSTVCDESRPRRRTSVTPLQALSLFNGDFVNEEADALARRIRREAGEGKGEQVRLAYRLAFSRSPNPEEAGHFVKFLGQAEEADDALVGFCRVLLNANEFVYID
;
A
#
# COMPACT_ATOMS: atom_id res chain seq x y z
N ASN A 1 -20.45 -12.96 -8.60
CA ASN A 1 -21.07 -14.29 -8.50
C ASN A 1 -21.27 -14.64 -7.04
N ASN A 2 -22.55 -14.75 -6.62
CA ASN A 2 -23.00 -14.76 -5.23
C ASN A 2 -22.95 -16.15 -4.56
N GLY A 3 -21.89 -16.94 -4.68
CA GLY A 3 -21.75 -18.20 -3.93
C GLY A 3 -22.81 -19.29 -4.15
N LYS A 4 -23.68 -19.15 -5.17
CA LYS A 4 -24.78 -20.10 -5.46
C LYS A 4 -24.44 -21.06 -6.60
N TRP A 5 -23.26 -21.63 -6.59
CA TRP A 5 -22.78 -22.43 -7.70
C TRP A 5 -23.39 -23.83 -7.79
N TYR A 6 -23.86 -24.39 -6.67
CA TYR A 6 -24.36 -25.76 -6.61
C TYR A 6 -25.74 -25.91 -5.92
N ALA A 7 -26.32 -24.84 -5.39
CA ALA A 7 -27.60 -24.92 -4.67
C ALA A 7 -28.83 -25.17 -5.56
N ASP A 8 -28.72 -24.98 -6.88
CA ASP A 8 -29.86 -25.03 -7.81
C ASP A 8 -29.87 -26.25 -8.73
N ILE A 9 -28.88 -27.16 -8.62
CA ILE A 9 -28.85 -28.38 -9.44
C ILE A 9 -29.53 -29.53 -8.71
N VAL A 10 -30.77 -29.78 -9.05
CA VAL A 10 -31.66 -30.75 -8.33
C VAL A 10 -31.44 -32.21 -8.76
N LYS A 11 -30.69 -32.48 -9.85
CA LYS A 11 -30.41 -33.85 -10.32
C LYS A 11 -29.10 -33.89 -11.12
N PRO A 12 -28.13 -34.81 -10.80
CA PRO A 12 -26.96 -34.97 -11.64
C PRO A 12 -27.35 -35.74 -12.91
N GLU A 13 -27.15 -35.10 -14.06
CA GLU A 13 -27.43 -35.72 -15.37
C GLU A 13 -26.16 -36.05 -16.15
N PHE A 14 -25.02 -35.41 -15.82
CA PHE A 14 -23.75 -35.65 -16.54
C PHE A 14 -22.53 -35.16 -15.76
N ILE A 15 -21.36 -35.67 -16.16
CA ILE A 15 -20.04 -35.10 -15.85
C ILE A 15 -19.43 -34.60 -17.15
N SER A 16 -18.90 -33.41 -17.15
CA SER A 16 -18.12 -32.86 -18.25
C SER A 16 -16.77 -32.31 -17.78
N ILE A 17 -15.77 -32.47 -18.61
CA ILE A 17 -14.43 -31.91 -18.42
C ILE A 17 -14.07 -31.16 -19.69
N GLY A 18 -13.72 -29.87 -19.54
CA GLY A 18 -13.38 -29.00 -20.65
C GLY A 18 -14.24 -27.75 -20.69
N ASP A 19 -14.81 -27.44 -21.84
CA ASP A 19 -15.57 -26.23 -22.06
C ASP A 19 -16.96 -26.25 -21.38
N TYR A 20 -17.40 -25.07 -20.89
CA TYR A 20 -18.68 -24.93 -20.19
C TYR A 20 -19.88 -25.15 -21.11
N THR A 21 -20.88 -25.91 -20.68
CA THR A 21 -22.13 -26.13 -21.40
C THR A 21 -23.31 -25.57 -20.60
N GLU A 22 -24.01 -24.54 -21.09
CA GLU A 22 -25.33 -24.16 -20.54
C GLU A 22 -26.39 -25.17 -20.98
N GLY A 23 -26.99 -25.92 -20.08
CA GLY A 23 -28.22 -26.74 -20.22
C GLY A 23 -28.60 -27.39 -21.55
N THR A 24 -28.04 -26.90 -22.66
CA THR A 24 -28.30 -27.38 -24.02
C THR A 24 -27.24 -28.38 -24.51
N GLY A 25 -26.16 -28.62 -23.75
CA GLY A 25 -25.07 -29.52 -24.13
C GLY A 25 -24.15 -28.99 -25.23
N GLN A 26 -24.27 -27.72 -25.61
CA GLN A 26 -23.42 -27.09 -26.62
C GLN A 26 -22.35 -26.23 -25.96
N PRO A 27 -21.04 -26.37 -26.31
CA PRO A 27 -19.98 -25.54 -25.78
C PRO A 27 -20.10 -24.09 -26.26
N ARG A 28 -19.85 -23.12 -25.38
CA ARG A 28 -19.71 -21.72 -25.79
C ARG A 28 -18.33 -21.46 -26.41
N ASP A 29 -18.27 -20.48 -27.30
CA ASP A 29 -17.05 -20.09 -28.05
C ASP A 29 -15.99 -19.35 -27.19
N SER A 30 -16.20 -19.24 -25.88
CA SER A 30 -15.27 -18.64 -24.89
C SER A 30 -14.16 -19.57 -24.42
N GLY A 31 -13.84 -20.56 -25.19
CA GLY A 31 -12.97 -21.70 -24.98
C GLY A 31 -11.87 -21.56 -23.94
N HIS A 32 -11.93 -22.44 -22.93
CA HIS A 32 -10.82 -22.62 -22.00
C HIS A 32 -9.72 -23.40 -22.67
N LYS A 33 -8.50 -22.86 -22.54
CA LYS A 33 -7.28 -23.54 -22.90
C LYS A 33 -6.55 -23.96 -21.63
N GLY A 34 -6.55 -25.24 -21.33
CA GLY A 34 -5.88 -25.78 -20.14
C GLY A 34 -5.59 -27.26 -20.27
N ALA A 35 -4.67 -27.77 -19.47
CA ALA A 35 -4.30 -29.18 -19.41
C ALA A 35 -4.67 -29.78 -18.06
N PHE A 36 -5.41 -30.88 -18.09
CA PHE A 36 -5.74 -31.70 -16.92
C PHE A 36 -4.84 -32.90 -16.86
N ALA A 37 -4.20 -33.10 -15.72
CA ALA A 37 -3.35 -34.27 -15.48
C ALA A 37 -4.10 -35.34 -14.69
N GLU A 38 -4.87 -34.95 -13.68
CA GLU A 38 -5.66 -35.86 -12.86
C GLU A 38 -6.92 -35.24 -12.32
N VAL A 39 -7.95 -36.05 -12.09
CA VAL A 39 -9.19 -35.71 -11.39
C VAL A 39 -9.53 -36.81 -10.42
N LEU A 40 -9.65 -36.50 -9.13
CA LEU A 40 -10.02 -37.44 -8.07
C LEU A 40 -11.23 -36.94 -7.30
N ILE A 41 -12.23 -37.78 -7.09
CA ILE A 41 -13.43 -37.44 -6.32
C ILE A 41 -13.58 -38.42 -5.17
N TYR A 42 -13.69 -37.88 -3.97
CA TYR A 42 -13.90 -38.66 -2.74
C TYR A 42 -15.34 -38.45 -2.25
N GLY A 43 -16.00 -39.55 -1.85
CA GLY A 43 -17.34 -39.50 -1.27
C GLY A 43 -17.37 -38.99 0.18
N ARG A 44 -16.26 -38.51 0.71
CA ARG A 44 -16.14 -37.89 2.03
C ARG A 44 -15.06 -36.81 2.03
N PRO A 45 -15.05 -35.89 3.00
CA PRO A 45 -13.94 -34.97 3.21
C PRO A 45 -12.63 -35.73 3.52
N LEU A 46 -11.53 -35.23 2.98
CA LEU A 46 -10.19 -35.78 3.30
C LEU A 46 -9.75 -35.28 4.69
N ALA A 47 -9.23 -36.18 5.52
CA ALA A 47 -8.60 -35.84 6.78
C ALA A 47 -7.28 -35.07 6.58
N ARG A 48 -6.83 -34.31 7.57
CA ARG A 48 -5.60 -33.50 7.50
C ARG A 48 -4.35 -34.28 7.08
N GLY A 49 -4.21 -35.52 7.58
CA GLY A 49 -3.10 -36.39 7.22
C GLY A 49 -3.16 -36.86 5.76
N GLU A 50 -4.36 -37.06 5.23
CA GLU A 50 -4.59 -37.46 3.84
C GLU A 50 -4.32 -36.30 2.87
N VAL A 51 -4.67 -35.07 3.23
CA VAL A 51 -4.31 -33.86 2.45
C VAL A 51 -2.78 -33.70 2.37
N ALA A 52 -2.07 -33.95 3.46
CA ALA A 52 -0.61 -33.91 3.48
C ALA A 52 0.00 -35.03 2.61
N ALA A 53 -0.54 -36.26 2.69
CA ALA A 53 -0.12 -37.37 1.84
C ALA A 53 -0.41 -37.10 0.37
N PHE A 54 -1.55 -36.50 0.07
CA PHE A 54 -1.92 -36.06 -1.28
C PHE A 54 -0.97 -35.01 -1.83
N SER A 55 -0.62 -34.01 -1.04
CA SER A 55 0.35 -32.98 -1.41
C SER A 55 1.74 -33.57 -1.73
N ALA A 56 2.17 -34.57 -0.96
CA ALA A 56 3.40 -35.28 -1.21
C ALA A 56 3.33 -36.09 -2.53
N TYR A 57 2.22 -36.78 -2.77
CA TYR A 57 1.94 -37.47 -4.02
C TYR A 57 2.06 -36.57 -5.25
N VAL A 58 1.34 -35.42 -5.24
CA VAL A 58 1.37 -34.44 -6.33
C VAL A 58 2.78 -33.92 -6.55
N LYS A 59 3.44 -33.50 -5.48
CA LYS A 59 4.81 -32.98 -5.56
C LYS A 59 5.76 -34.02 -6.19
N THR A 60 5.73 -35.24 -5.75
CA THR A 60 6.62 -36.28 -6.26
C THR A 60 6.30 -36.65 -7.71
N LYS A 61 5.03 -36.88 -8.04
CA LYS A 61 4.59 -37.28 -9.38
C LYS A 61 4.93 -36.22 -10.45
N TYR A 62 4.74 -34.92 -10.15
CA TYR A 62 4.88 -33.84 -11.14
C TYR A 62 6.24 -33.15 -11.12
N SER A 63 7.07 -33.33 -10.07
CA SER A 63 8.44 -32.80 -10.04
C SER A 63 9.49 -33.78 -10.60
N GLY A 64 9.13 -35.04 -10.80
CA GLY A 64 10.05 -36.07 -11.29
C GLY A 64 11.12 -36.52 -10.27
N GLN A 65 10.96 -36.22 -8.98
CA GLN A 65 11.91 -36.55 -7.93
C GLN A 65 11.41 -37.67 -7.03
N GLY A 66 12.00 -38.85 -7.14
CA GLY A 66 11.74 -40.03 -6.28
C GLY A 66 10.61 -40.94 -6.72
N SER A 67 10.33 -42.00 -5.94
CA SER A 67 9.20 -42.91 -6.17
C SER A 67 7.89 -42.24 -5.75
N THR A 68 6.91 -42.22 -6.66
CA THR A 68 5.60 -41.58 -6.41
C THR A 68 4.78 -42.44 -5.45
N PRO A 69 4.41 -41.98 -4.25
CA PRO A 69 3.46 -42.68 -3.40
C PRO A 69 2.09 -42.71 -4.09
N ALA A 70 1.25 -43.68 -3.75
CA ALA A 70 -0.14 -43.70 -4.23
C ALA A 70 -0.95 -42.59 -3.55
N PRO A 71 -1.97 -42.00 -4.21
CA PRO A 71 -2.90 -41.10 -3.53
C PRO A 71 -3.73 -41.87 -2.49
N PRO A 72 -4.28 -41.22 -1.46
CA PRO A 72 -5.21 -41.86 -0.54
C PRO A 72 -6.36 -42.53 -1.30
N THR A 73 -6.66 -43.78 -0.99
CA THR A 73 -7.70 -44.57 -1.71
C THR A 73 -9.00 -44.72 -0.92
N ASP A 74 -8.97 -44.49 0.40
CA ASP A 74 -10.15 -44.61 1.23
C ASP A 74 -11.19 -43.50 0.87
N GLY A 75 -12.41 -43.94 0.58
CA GLY A 75 -13.49 -43.05 0.11
C GLY A 75 -13.34 -42.53 -1.31
N LEU A 76 -12.33 -42.93 -2.07
CA LEU A 76 -12.16 -42.55 -3.48
C LEU A 76 -13.26 -43.16 -4.34
N ARG A 77 -14.03 -42.35 -5.02
CA ARG A 77 -15.18 -42.72 -5.84
C ARG A 77 -14.93 -42.62 -7.35
N PHE A 78 -13.97 -41.75 -7.72
CA PHE A 78 -13.68 -41.47 -9.12
C PHE A 78 -12.23 -41.02 -9.28
N TRP A 79 -11.53 -41.56 -10.30
CA TRP A 79 -10.14 -41.19 -10.56
C TRP A 79 -9.84 -41.21 -12.06
N LEU A 80 -9.65 -40.06 -12.65
CA LEU A 80 -9.09 -39.92 -13.99
C LEU A 80 -7.61 -39.57 -13.89
N ASP A 81 -6.77 -40.33 -14.58
CA ASP A 81 -5.31 -40.15 -14.62
C ASP A 81 -4.84 -40.10 -16.07
N ALA A 82 -4.27 -38.99 -16.51
CA ALA A 82 -3.75 -38.84 -17.86
C ALA A 82 -2.49 -39.71 -18.13
N ALA A 83 -1.88 -40.25 -17.08
CA ALA A 83 -0.81 -41.24 -17.21
C ALA A 83 -1.33 -42.66 -17.55
N ASP A 84 -2.67 -42.86 -17.45
CA ASP A 84 -3.32 -44.15 -17.71
C ASP A 84 -4.75 -43.89 -18.20
N ILE A 85 -4.86 -43.49 -19.49
CA ILE A 85 -6.10 -42.92 -20.08
C ILE A 85 -7.22 -43.95 -20.18
N ASP A 86 -6.90 -45.21 -20.42
CA ASP A 86 -7.86 -46.31 -20.56
C ASP A 86 -8.09 -47.10 -19.27
N ALA A 87 -7.51 -46.64 -18.16
CA ALA A 87 -7.55 -47.28 -16.85
C ALA A 87 -7.05 -48.73 -16.90
N ASN A 88 -6.06 -49.03 -17.77
CA ASN A 88 -5.37 -50.29 -17.92
C ASN A 88 -3.85 -50.07 -17.97
N ALA A 89 -3.16 -50.30 -16.85
CA ALA A 89 -1.73 -50.02 -16.70
C ALA A 89 -0.83 -50.86 -17.67
N GLU A 90 -1.37 -51.91 -18.29
CA GLU A 90 -0.65 -52.74 -19.24
C GLU A 90 -0.70 -52.15 -20.67
N THR A 91 -1.63 -51.24 -20.95
CA THR A 91 -1.78 -50.62 -22.26
C THR A 91 -1.00 -49.30 -22.31
N PRO A 92 -0.05 -49.13 -23.24
CA PRO A 92 0.69 -47.87 -23.33
C PRO A 92 -0.23 -46.72 -23.83
N ASN A 93 -0.12 -45.56 -23.20
CA ASN A 93 -0.81 -44.37 -23.64
C ASN A 93 -0.48 -43.98 -25.09
N PRO A 94 -1.40 -43.31 -25.80
CA PRO A 94 -1.12 -42.74 -27.10
C PRO A 94 0.09 -41.80 -27.09
N ALA A 95 0.70 -41.55 -28.25
CA ALA A 95 1.81 -40.61 -28.36
C ALA A 95 1.40 -39.20 -27.97
N VAL A 96 2.30 -38.44 -27.38
CA VAL A 96 2.08 -36.99 -27.08
C VAL A 96 1.70 -36.24 -28.38
N GLY A 97 0.66 -35.44 -28.32
CA GLY A 97 0.06 -34.75 -29.47
C GLY A 97 -1.16 -35.49 -30.07
N SER A 98 -1.38 -36.76 -29.74
CA SER A 98 -2.55 -37.52 -30.19
C SER A 98 -3.84 -36.97 -29.59
N ARG A 99 -4.93 -37.05 -30.37
CA ARG A 99 -6.27 -36.74 -29.87
C ARG A 99 -6.79 -37.91 -29.03
N VAL A 100 -7.47 -37.58 -27.94
CA VAL A 100 -8.04 -38.56 -27.02
C VAL A 100 -9.55 -38.49 -27.12
N SER A 101 -10.16 -39.57 -27.65
CA SER A 101 -11.61 -39.68 -27.79
C SER A 101 -12.29 -40.09 -26.49
N THR A 102 -11.58 -40.79 -25.61
CA THR A 102 -12.13 -41.39 -24.38
C THR A 102 -11.10 -41.31 -23.27
N TRP A 103 -11.54 -40.97 -22.05
CA TRP A 103 -10.76 -41.04 -20.82
C TRP A 103 -11.55 -41.83 -19.79
N VAL A 104 -10.97 -42.89 -19.29
CA VAL A 104 -11.66 -43.90 -18.46
C VAL A 104 -11.38 -43.66 -16.98
N ASP A 105 -12.44 -43.65 -16.18
CA ASP A 105 -12.31 -43.63 -14.71
C ASP A 105 -11.70 -44.95 -14.17
N LYS A 106 -10.64 -44.81 -13.37
CA LYS A 106 -9.91 -45.99 -12.83
C LYS A 106 -10.70 -46.72 -11.75
N VAL A 107 -11.66 -46.11 -11.10
CA VAL A 107 -12.47 -46.69 -10.02
C VAL A 107 -13.66 -47.43 -10.59
N THR A 108 -14.51 -46.75 -11.34
CA THR A 108 -15.78 -47.32 -11.85
C THR A 108 -15.69 -47.89 -13.26
N LYS A 109 -14.56 -47.65 -13.94
CA LYS A 109 -14.35 -48.03 -15.35
C LYS A 109 -15.30 -47.32 -16.32
N THR A 110 -15.89 -46.19 -15.90
CA THR A 110 -16.80 -45.41 -16.74
C THR A 110 -16.00 -44.55 -17.74
N PRO A 111 -16.31 -44.63 -19.05
CA PRO A 111 -15.65 -43.83 -20.06
C PRO A 111 -16.29 -42.42 -20.16
N LEU A 112 -15.45 -41.37 -20.18
CA LEU A 112 -15.83 -40.04 -20.62
C LEU A 112 -15.39 -39.89 -22.08
N GLY A 113 -16.30 -39.58 -22.98
CA GLY A 113 -16.02 -39.62 -24.41
C GLY A 113 -16.42 -38.35 -25.18
N GLN A 114 -15.80 -38.17 -26.35
CA GLN A 114 -16.16 -37.18 -27.35
C GLN A 114 -16.01 -37.79 -28.75
N ALA A 115 -17.13 -37.92 -29.43
CA ALA A 115 -17.19 -38.53 -30.79
C ALA A 115 -16.65 -37.58 -31.86
N GLU A 116 -16.84 -36.25 -31.68
CA GLU A 116 -16.43 -35.26 -32.65
C GLU A 116 -14.93 -35.01 -32.59
N VAL A 117 -14.18 -35.44 -33.59
CA VAL A 117 -12.71 -35.38 -33.64
C VAL A 117 -12.18 -33.94 -33.42
N GLY A 118 -12.87 -32.93 -33.93
CA GLY A 118 -12.49 -31.54 -33.74
C GLY A 118 -12.48 -31.08 -32.28
N ARG A 119 -13.30 -31.71 -31.43
CA ARG A 119 -13.50 -31.38 -30.01
C ARG A 119 -12.82 -32.34 -29.03
N GLN A 120 -12.02 -33.28 -29.51
CA GLN A 120 -11.25 -34.17 -28.66
C GLN A 120 -10.02 -33.50 -28.10
N PRO A 121 -9.74 -33.58 -26.78
CA PRO A 121 -8.50 -33.07 -26.19
C PRO A 121 -7.27 -33.79 -26.75
N ARG A 122 -6.11 -33.18 -26.60
CA ARG A 122 -4.83 -33.73 -27.01
C ARG A 122 -3.99 -34.14 -25.82
N LEU A 123 -3.33 -35.31 -25.91
CA LEU A 123 -2.33 -35.69 -24.91
C LEU A 123 -1.13 -34.75 -24.98
N THR A 124 -0.72 -34.22 -23.85
CA THR A 124 0.40 -33.29 -23.66
C THR A 124 1.20 -33.68 -22.42
N ARG A 125 2.03 -32.75 -21.93
CA ARG A 125 2.75 -32.93 -20.65
C ARG A 125 2.55 -31.70 -19.77
N LEU A 126 2.38 -31.95 -18.46
CA LEU A 126 2.46 -30.96 -17.39
C LEU A 126 3.70 -31.26 -16.56
N GLY A 127 4.77 -30.51 -16.75
CA GLY A 127 6.09 -30.88 -16.26
C GLY A 127 6.58 -32.18 -16.90
N GLN A 128 6.86 -33.21 -16.11
CA GLN A 128 7.27 -34.53 -16.58
C GLN A 128 6.10 -35.50 -16.77
N ALA A 129 4.93 -35.21 -16.25
CA ALA A 129 3.77 -36.09 -16.28
C ALA A 129 2.87 -35.85 -17.50
N PRO A 130 2.20 -36.91 -18.02
CA PRO A 130 1.16 -36.76 -19.03
C PRO A 130 -0.01 -35.91 -18.54
N ALA A 131 -0.65 -35.18 -19.45
CA ALA A 131 -1.85 -34.39 -19.22
C ALA A 131 -2.69 -34.26 -20.48
N LEU A 132 -3.99 -34.04 -20.36
CA LEU A 132 -4.89 -33.78 -21.48
C LEU A 132 -5.08 -32.27 -21.65
N MET A 133 -4.67 -31.74 -22.79
CA MET A 133 -4.89 -30.33 -23.17
C MET A 133 -6.27 -30.16 -23.78
N PHE A 134 -7.07 -29.35 -23.15
CA PHE A 134 -8.39 -28.91 -23.64
C PHE A 134 -8.24 -27.51 -24.25
N ASP A 135 -8.52 -27.42 -25.55
CA ASP A 135 -8.61 -26.16 -26.31
C ASP A 135 -9.88 -26.25 -27.13
N LYS A 136 -10.96 -25.67 -26.62
CA LYS A 136 -12.32 -25.82 -27.16
C LYS A 136 -12.75 -27.31 -27.25
N SER A 137 -12.27 -28.12 -26.34
CA SER A 137 -12.46 -29.57 -26.28
C SER A 137 -13.34 -29.95 -25.09
N LEU A 138 -14.03 -31.08 -25.17
CA LEU A 138 -14.94 -31.58 -24.14
C LEU A 138 -14.86 -33.09 -24.07
N LEU A 139 -14.83 -33.67 -22.86
CA LEU A 139 -15.16 -35.07 -22.60
C LEU A 139 -16.38 -35.14 -21.70
N LYS A 140 -17.34 -36.02 -22.02
CA LYS A 140 -18.61 -36.12 -21.30
C LYS A 140 -18.98 -37.58 -21.06
N ALA A 141 -19.51 -37.86 -19.87
CA ALA A 141 -20.21 -39.10 -19.57
C ALA A 141 -21.64 -38.79 -19.11
N ASN A 142 -22.62 -39.52 -19.61
CA ASN A 142 -23.99 -39.51 -19.10
C ASN A 142 -24.07 -40.39 -17.88
N ILE A 143 -24.62 -39.89 -16.78
CA ILE A 143 -24.89 -40.61 -15.56
C ILE A 143 -26.38 -40.95 -15.56
N THR A 144 -26.72 -42.23 -15.63
CA THR A 144 -28.10 -42.67 -15.46
C THR A 144 -28.42 -42.90 -13.99
N ARG A 145 -29.69 -42.73 -13.61
CA ARG A 145 -30.15 -42.81 -12.20
C ARG A 145 -29.81 -44.16 -11.52
N ASP A 146 -29.61 -45.21 -12.30
CA ASP A 146 -29.22 -46.57 -11.87
C ASP A 146 -27.78 -46.91 -12.26
N GLY A 147 -27.00 -45.93 -12.72
CA GLY A 147 -25.64 -46.14 -13.21
C GLY A 147 -24.61 -46.25 -12.11
N ALA A 148 -23.48 -46.87 -12.43
CA ALA A 148 -22.42 -47.30 -11.51
C ALA A 148 -21.66 -46.13 -10.80
N ILE A 149 -22.00 -44.89 -11.04
CA ILE A 149 -21.35 -43.72 -10.41
C ILE A 149 -22.31 -43.02 -9.48
N GLN A 150 -22.38 -43.49 -8.24
CA GLN A 150 -23.03 -42.81 -7.12
C GLN A 150 -21.94 -42.02 -6.40
N PHE A 151 -21.83 -40.70 -6.72
CA PHE A 151 -20.70 -39.90 -6.24
C PHE A 151 -20.81 -39.55 -4.77
N LEU A 152 -22.00 -39.25 -4.29
CA LEU A 152 -22.20 -38.71 -2.94
C LEU A 152 -23.51 -39.24 -2.36
N ASP A 153 -23.43 -40.14 -1.37
CA ASP A 153 -24.62 -40.61 -0.66
C ASP A 153 -25.19 -39.58 0.27
N ASP A 154 -24.37 -38.69 0.85
CA ASP A 154 -24.70 -37.74 1.89
C ASP A 154 -24.41 -36.26 1.55
N GLN A 155 -24.37 -35.89 0.31
CA GLN A 155 -24.15 -34.49 -0.14
C GLN A 155 -22.81 -33.86 0.29
N VAL A 156 -21.86 -34.60 0.81
CA VAL A 156 -20.54 -34.10 1.25
C VAL A 156 -19.44 -34.93 0.63
N GLY A 157 -18.48 -34.28 -0.02
CA GLY A 157 -17.34 -34.94 -0.65
C GLY A 157 -16.19 -34.01 -0.95
N SER A 158 -15.08 -34.56 -1.43
CA SER A 158 -13.90 -33.81 -1.87
C SER A 158 -13.60 -34.07 -3.33
N ILE A 159 -13.40 -33.03 -4.12
CA ILE A 159 -12.95 -33.13 -5.51
C ILE A 159 -11.56 -32.50 -5.59
N VAL A 160 -10.60 -33.24 -6.13
CA VAL A 160 -9.25 -32.76 -6.36
C VAL A 160 -8.93 -32.81 -7.84
N VAL A 161 -8.61 -31.65 -8.40
CA VAL A 161 -8.29 -31.51 -9.83
C VAL A 161 -6.88 -30.94 -9.96
N ILE A 162 -6.05 -31.61 -10.71
CA ILE A 162 -4.69 -31.18 -11.03
C ILE A 162 -4.65 -30.70 -12.46
N PHE A 163 -4.44 -29.41 -12.68
CA PHE A 163 -4.47 -28.82 -14.01
C PHE A 163 -3.49 -27.63 -14.16
N SER A 164 -3.22 -27.24 -15.40
CA SER A 164 -2.57 -25.99 -15.76
C SER A 164 -3.48 -25.20 -16.71
N ALA A 165 -3.71 -23.93 -16.40
CA ALA A 165 -4.48 -23.04 -17.26
C ALA A 165 -3.61 -21.89 -17.77
N GLU A 166 -3.66 -21.61 -19.07
CA GLU A 166 -2.96 -20.48 -19.70
C GLU A 166 -3.77 -19.18 -19.63
N HIS A 167 -5.05 -19.22 -19.23
CA HIS A 167 -5.94 -18.06 -19.24
C HIS A 167 -6.65 -17.82 -17.91
N THR A 168 -6.79 -16.54 -17.53
CA THR A 168 -7.42 -16.07 -16.29
C THR A 168 -8.89 -15.67 -16.49
N GLY A 169 -9.57 -16.20 -17.49
CA GLY A 169 -11.00 -15.95 -17.76
C GLY A 169 -11.91 -16.74 -16.82
N GLU A 170 -13.09 -16.18 -16.52
CA GLU A 170 -14.12 -16.85 -15.73
C GLU A 170 -14.70 -18.05 -16.52
N GLY A 171 -14.42 -19.25 -16.08
CA GLY A 171 -14.96 -20.49 -16.62
C GLY A 171 -14.20 -21.68 -16.10
N TYR A 172 -14.89 -22.69 -15.67
CA TYR A 172 -14.30 -23.85 -14.99
C TYR A 172 -14.38 -25.06 -15.89
N GLY A 173 -13.25 -25.73 -16.08
CA GLY A 173 -13.13 -26.90 -16.92
C GLY A 173 -13.70 -28.18 -16.33
N PHE A 174 -14.39 -28.13 -15.20
CA PHE A 174 -14.97 -29.31 -14.56
C PHE A 174 -16.31 -28.98 -13.92
N GLU A 175 -17.33 -29.75 -14.26
CA GLU A 175 -18.70 -29.60 -13.78
C GLU A 175 -19.26 -30.94 -13.31
N VAL A 176 -19.84 -30.97 -12.11
CA VAL A 176 -20.63 -32.10 -11.58
C VAL A 176 -22.02 -31.58 -11.26
N GLY A 177 -23.01 -32.12 -11.92
CA GLY A 177 -24.41 -31.77 -11.61
C GLY A 177 -24.91 -32.56 -10.39
N GLY A 178 -25.42 -31.86 -9.35
CA GLY A 178 -26.03 -32.45 -8.15
C GLY A 178 -26.05 -31.48 -6.96
N ALA A 179 -27.00 -31.66 -6.05
CA ALA A 179 -27.10 -30.86 -4.83
C ALA A 179 -26.22 -31.46 -3.74
N GLY A 180 -25.36 -30.67 -3.14
CA GLY A 180 -24.55 -31.04 -1.98
C GLY A 180 -23.35 -30.12 -1.76
N ASP A 181 -22.82 -30.05 -0.54
CA ASP A 181 -21.60 -29.31 -0.21
C ASP A 181 -20.38 -30.08 -0.77
N ILE A 182 -19.90 -29.67 -1.94
CA ILE A 182 -18.72 -30.23 -2.57
C ILE A 182 -17.52 -29.35 -2.26
N VAL A 183 -16.52 -29.89 -1.57
CA VAL A 183 -15.22 -29.25 -1.38
C VAL A 183 -14.32 -29.59 -2.58
N ALA A 184 -14.14 -28.64 -3.49
CA ALA A 184 -13.25 -28.80 -4.64
C ALA A 184 -11.88 -28.18 -4.34
N THR A 185 -10.84 -29.02 -4.27
CA THR A 185 -9.46 -28.54 -4.13
C THR A 185 -8.78 -28.53 -5.49
N PHE A 186 -8.45 -27.34 -5.98
CA PHE A 186 -7.76 -27.15 -7.24
C PHE A 186 -6.26 -26.93 -6.99
N ILE A 187 -5.41 -27.80 -7.51
CA ILE A 187 -3.97 -27.68 -7.41
C ILE A 187 -3.42 -27.40 -8.81
N ASN A 188 -2.90 -26.18 -9.00
CA ASN A 188 -2.17 -25.82 -10.22
C ASN A 188 -0.67 -25.70 -9.90
N PRO A 189 0.17 -26.69 -10.24
CA PRO A 189 1.60 -26.66 -9.94
C PRO A 189 2.37 -25.59 -10.73
N ALA A 190 1.79 -25.06 -11.82
CA ALA A 190 2.44 -24.05 -12.67
C ALA A 190 2.03 -22.61 -12.32
N ALA A 191 0.91 -22.40 -11.65
CA ALA A 191 0.44 -21.07 -11.27
C ALA A 191 0.81 -20.79 -9.81
N GLY A 192 1.82 -19.99 -9.59
CA GLY A 192 2.31 -19.64 -8.25
C GLY A 192 1.31 -18.91 -7.33
N THR A 193 0.06 -18.67 -7.75
CA THR A 193 -0.98 -18.06 -6.90
C THR A 193 -2.35 -18.40 -7.47
N ASP A 194 -2.98 -19.44 -7.00
CA ASP A 194 -4.36 -19.73 -7.36
C ASP A 194 -5.31 -18.87 -6.49
N ARG A 195 -6.13 -18.06 -7.18
CA ARG A 195 -7.19 -17.23 -6.56
C ARG A 195 -8.17 -18.10 -5.74
N LYS A 196 -8.34 -19.35 -6.11
CA LYS A 196 -9.23 -20.32 -5.46
C LYS A 196 -8.63 -21.01 -4.25
N LEU A 197 -7.33 -21.22 -4.19
CA LEU A 197 -6.67 -21.63 -2.95
C LEU A 197 -6.89 -20.56 -1.86
N ARG A 198 -6.91 -19.31 -2.27
CA ARG A 198 -7.23 -18.16 -1.44
C ARG A 198 -8.67 -18.20 -0.93
N ASP A 199 -9.64 -18.40 -1.84
CA ASP A 199 -11.06 -18.48 -1.50
C ASP A 199 -11.33 -19.70 -0.62
N TYR A 200 -10.69 -20.84 -0.90
CA TYR A 200 -10.74 -22.06 -0.08
C TYR A 200 -10.15 -21.85 1.33
N ILE A 201 -8.99 -21.20 1.44
CA ILE A 201 -8.41 -20.83 2.73
C ILE A 201 -9.33 -19.85 3.47
N GLN A 202 -10.07 -18.99 2.76
CA GLN A 202 -10.97 -18.01 3.32
C GLN A 202 -12.28 -18.62 3.83
N ASP A 203 -12.83 -19.60 3.13
CA ASP A 203 -14.14 -20.19 3.41
C ASP A 203 -14.08 -21.40 4.37
N TYR A 204 -12.98 -22.16 4.37
CA TYR A 204 -12.81 -23.39 5.17
C TYR A 204 -11.73 -23.31 6.24
N THR A 205 -11.46 -22.13 6.75
CA THR A 205 -10.26 -21.81 7.56
C THR A 205 -10.27 -22.32 8.98
N ASN A 206 -11.39 -22.83 9.53
CA ASN A 206 -11.44 -23.13 10.97
C ASN A 206 -10.76 -24.46 11.34
N ASP A 207 -10.66 -25.43 10.43
CA ASP A 207 -10.21 -26.78 10.75
C ASP A 207 -8.81 -27.15 10.22
N LEU A 208 -8.30 -26.44 9.22
CA LEU A 208 -7.03 -26.80 8.56
C LEU A 208 -5.82 -25.97 9.00
N PHE A 209 -6.03 -24.74 9.43
CA PHE A 209 -4.95 -23.83 9.81
C PHE A 209 -5.14 -23.23 11.20
N THR A 210 -4.08 -23.14 11.97
CA THR A 210 -4.09 -22.41 13.22
C THR A 210 -4.31 -20.92 12.96
N LYS A 211 -4.83 -20.17 13.95
CA LYS A 211 -5.00 -18.71 13.82
C LYS A 211 -3.70 -18.00 13.41
N LYS A 212 -2.54 -18.44 13.93
CA LYS A 212 -1.23 -17.88 13.59
C LYS A 212 -0.85 -18.11 12.13
N GLU A 213 -1.13 -19.28 11.58
CA GLU A 213 -0.86 -19.62 10.18
C GLU A 213 -1.76 -18.82 9.24
N ARG A 214 -3.04 -18.63 9.58
CA ARG A 214 -3.96 -17.77 8.83
C ARG A 214 -3.50 -16.32 8.82
N ASP A 215 -3.16 -15.77 9.99
CA ASP A 215 -2.69 -14.39 10.10
C ASP A 215 -1.37 -14.18 9.35
N LEU A 216 -0.50 -15.19 9.32
CA LEU A 216 0.72 -15.15 8.51
C LEU A 216 0.40 -15.19 7.02
N PHE A 217 -0.49 -16.09 6.60
CA PHE A 217 -0.90 -16.20 5.19
C PHE A 217 -1.49 -14.88 4.68
N TYR A 218 -2.46 -14.30 5.39
CA TYR A 218 -3.06 -13.02 4.99
C TYR A 218 -2.04 -11.87 4.97
N ARG A 219 -1.09 -11.85 5.90
CA ARG A 219 -0.01 -10.85 5.89
C ARG A 219 0.90 -10.99 4.67
N LEU A 220 1.29 -12.22 4.33
CA LEU A 220 2.15 -12.48 3.16
C LEU A 220 1.41 -12.17 1.86
N GLU A 221 0.15 -12.56 1.75
CA GLU A 221 -0.69 -12.28 0.60
C GLU A 221 -0.91 -10.77 0.38
N ASN A 222 -1.24 -10.05 1.43
CA ASN A 222 -1.39 -8.60 1.37
C ASN A 222 -0.08 -7.93 0.97
N ARG A 223 1.05 -8.42 1.49
CA ARG A 223 2.37 -7.90 1.13
C ARG A 223 2.72 -8.18 -0.33
N GLU A 224 2.43 -9.37 -0.83
CA GLU A 224 2.63 -9.70 -2.24
C GLU A 224 1.78 -8.81 -3.15
N ARG A 225 0.49 -8.66 -2.84
CA ARG A 225 -0.43 -7.78 -3.57
C ARG A 225 0.05 -6.33 -3.57
N PHE A 226 0.46 -5.84 -2.40
CA PHE A 226 1.04 -4.53 -2.24
C PHE A 226 2.29 -4.34 -3.12
N VAL A 227 3.24 -5.27 -3.04
CA VAL A 227 4.46 -5.22 -3.85
C VAL A 227 4.14 -5.26 -5.34
N LYS A 228 3.26 -6.17 -5.79
CA LYS A 228 2.83 -6.25 -7.20
C LYS A 228 2.18 -4.97 -7.71
N GLN A 229 1.31 -4.35 -6.92
CA GLN A 229 0.67 -3.07 -7.27
C GLN A 229 1.70 -1.94 -7.36
N HIS A 230 2.65 -1.90 -6.41
CA HIS A 230 3.66 -0.86 -6.37
C HIS A 230 4.74 -1.03 -7.44
N LEU A 231 5.14 -2.26 -7.77
CA LEU A 231 6.04 -2.52 -8.90
C LEU A 231 5.46 -2.03 -10.23
N LYS A 232 4.14 -2.13 -10.43
CA LYS A 232 3.48 -1.53 -11.60
C LYS A 232 3.57 0.01 -11.62
N ARG A 233 3.69 0.65 -10.44
CA ARG A 233 3.79 2.12 -10.27
C ARG A 233 5.23 2.62 -10.27
N LEU A 234 6.21 1.76 -9.99
CA LEU A 234 7.65 2.11 -9.94
C LEU A 234 8.31 2.28 -11.31
N LYS A 235 7.54 2.36 -12.38
CA LYS A 235 8.10 2.84 -13.65
C LYS A 235 8.63 4.25 -13.44
N PRO A 236 9.81 4.61 -13.97
CA PRO A 236 10.34 5.97 -13.87
C PRO A 236 9.46 6.91 -14.70
N VAL A 237 8.36 7.33 -14.10
CA VAL A 237 7.40 8.24 -14.71
C VAL A 237 7.42 9.56 -13.95
N ALA A 238 7.53 10.66 -14.66
CA ALA A 238 7.26 11.97 -14.12
C ALA A 238 5.78 12.31 -14.33
N MET A 239 5.14 12.84 -13.29
CA MET A 239 3.79 13.36 -13.43
C MET A 239 3.80 14.55 -14.38
N SER A 240 3.03 14.49 -15.45
CA SER A 240 2.91 15.56 -16.43
C SER A 240 1.46 15.93 -16.69
N LEU A 241 1.25 17.18 -17.07
CA LEU A 241 -0.06 17.65 -17.50
C LEU A 241 -0.32 17.17 -18.93
N ARG A 242 -1.40 16.43 -19.13
CA ARG A 242 -1.87 16.02 -20.45
C ARG A 242 -3.01 16.92 -20.89
N HIS A 243 -3.11 17.22 -22.19
CA HIS A 243 -4.30 17.81 -22.75
C HIS A 243 -5.43 16.79 -22.77
N SER A 244 -6.62 17.16 -22.33
CA SER A 244 -7.82 16.44 -22.69
C SER A 244 -8.13 16.75 -24.15
N PHE A 245 -8.35 15.72 -24.94
CA PHE A 245 -8.86 15.85 -26.30
C PHE A 245 -10.37 15.77 -26.21
N GLY A 246 -11.08 16.84 -26.66
CA GLY A 246 -12.50 16.70 -27.01
C GLY A 246 -12.65 15.95 -28.34
N PRO A 247 -13.77 15.28 -28.61
CA PRO A 247 -14.07 14.73 -29.92
C PRO A 247 -14.37 15.86 -30.92
N PRO A 248 -13.91 15.75 -32.20
CA PRO A 248 -12.92 14.80 -32.70
C PRO A 248 -11.51 15.40 -32.65
N TYR A 249 -10.67 14.86 -31.82
CA TYR A 249 -9.18 14.93 -31.74
C TYR A 249 -8.44 16.21 -32.19
N GLU A 250 -9.09 17.34 -32.38
CA GLU A 250 -8.40 18.59 -32.68
C GLU A 250 -7.92 19.28 -31.41
N PRO A 251 -6.64 19.62 -31.32
CA PRO A 251 -6.07 20.36 -30.21
C PRO A 251 -6.46 21.84 -30.30
N SER A 252 -7.74 22.16 -30.06
CA SER A 252 -8.17 23.54 -29.99
C SER A 252 -7.85 24.12 -28.62
N VAL A 253 -7.18 25.27 -28.60
CA VAL A 253 -7.10 26.08 -27.40
C VAL A 253 -8.41 26.84 -27.29
N PRO A 254 -9.20 26.63 -26.21
CA PRO A 254 -10.47 27.32 -26.08
C PRO A 254 -10.22 28.85 -26.07
N VAL A 255 -11.09 29.56 -26.79
CA VAL A 255 -11.09 31.02 -26.78
C VAL A 255 -11.47 31.46 -25.37
N THR A 256 -10.62 32.28 -24.75
CA THR A 256 -10.84 32.79 -23.41
C THR A 256 -11.38 34.20 -23.51
N THR A 257 -12.48 34.46 -22.81
CA THR A 257 -13.12 35.77 -22.73
C THR A 257 -13.10 36.29 -21.29
N VAL A 258 -13.18 37.60 -21.13
CA VAL A 258 -13.50 38.20 -19.84
C VAL A 258 -14.89 37.75 -19.44
N LYS A 259 -15.04 37.26 -18.21
CA LYS A 259 -16.36 36.90 -17.67
C LYS A 259 -16.96 38.13 -17.01
N LEU A 260 -17.97 38.72 -17.67
CA LEU A 260 -18.63 39.92 -17.17
C LEU A 260 -19.37 39.57 -15.88
N ARG A 261 -19.14 40.35 -14.82
CA ARG A 261 -19.66 40.11 -13.46
C ARG A 261 -19.28 38.75 -12.84
N GLY A 262 -18.29 38.05 -13.43
CA GLY A 262 -17.89 36.72 -12.98
C GLY A 262 -18.82 35.58 -13.41
N GLU A 263 -19.86 35.85 -14.19
CA GLU A 263 -20.83 34.87 -14.67
C GLU A 263 -20.24 34.02 -15.78
N TYR A 264 -20.36 32.69 -15.68
CA TYR A 264 -19.76 31.75 -16.62
C TYR A 264 -20.22 31.97 -18.07
N ASP A 265 -21.49 32.21 -18.28
CA ASP A 265 -22.11 32.34 -19.61
C ASP A 265 -22.11 33.77 -20.16
N ASN A 266 -21.71 34.77 -19.34
CA ASN A 266 -21.67 36.16 -19.75
C ASN A 266 -20.29 36.51 -20.30
N HIS A 267 -20.14 36.37 -21.62
CA HIS A 267 -18.88 36.54 -22.33
C HIS A 267 -18.62 37.99 -22.75
N GLY A 268 -17.57 38.59 -22.22
CA GLY A 268 -17.02 39.85 -22.65
C GLY A 268 -15.97 39.71 -23.77
N PRO A 269 -15.08 40.69 -23.91
CA PRO A 269 -14.03 40.68 -24.92
C PRO A 269 -13.11 39.45 -24.85
N VAL A 270 -12.64 38.98 -26.01
CA VAL A 270 -11.62 37.92 -26.11
C VAL A 270 -10.30 38.43 -25.57
N VAL A 271 -9.69 37.63 -24.70
CA VAL A 271 -8.37 37.94 -24.12
C VAL A 271 -7.30 36.94 -24.55
N LYS A 272 -6.10 37.42 -24.75
CA LYS A 272 -4.92 36.62 -25.06
C LYS A 272 -4.22 36.23 -23.77
N ALA A 273 -3.57 35.07 -23.77
CA ALA A 273 -2.72 34.65 -22.63
C ALA A 273 -1.53 35.61 -22.49
N GLY A 274 -1.27 36.04 -21.25
CA GLY A 274 -0.18 36.95 -20.92
C GLY A 274 0.23 36.83 -19.46
N PHE A 275 1.21 37.60 -19.05
CA PHE A 275 1.60 37.73 -17.66
C PHE A 275 1.06 39.07 -17.10
N PRO A 276 0.85 39.20 -15.75
CA PRO A 276 0.38 40.44 -15.17
C PRO A 276 1.31 41.61 -15.50
N GLY A 277 0.78 42.72 -16.03
CA GLY A 277 1.53 43.89 -16.48
C GLY A 277 2.38 44.53 -15.39
N ILE A 278 1.94 44.45 -14.13
CA ILE A 278 2.67 44.95 -12.95
C ILE A 278 4.06 44.32 -12.80
N PHE A 279 4.28 43.10 -13.33
CA PHE A 279 5.57 42.39 -13.26
C PHE A 279 6.40 42.50 -14.53
N THR A 280 5.83 43.02 -15.60
CA THR A 280 6.45 43.08 -16.93
C THR A 280 6.69 44.48 -17.44
N GLY A 281 6.38 45.51 -16.62
CA GLY A 281 6.35 46.91 -16.99
C GLY A 281 4.96 47.37 -17.43
N HIS A 282 4.64 48.63 -17.18
CA HIS A 282 3.27 49.15 -17.26
C HIS A 282 2.65 49.16 -18.67
N ASP A 283 3.45 49.06 -19.74
CA ASP A 283 2.95 49.35 -21.08
C ASP A 283 2.81 48.14 -22.02
N LYS A 284 3.30 46.97 -21.65
CA LYS A 284 3.20 45.76 -22.52
C LYS A 284 3.05 44.47 -21.71
N PRO A 285 1.85 43.90 -21.69
CA PRO A 285 1.71 42.50 -21.19
C PRO A 285 2.71 41.62 -21.92
N ALA A 286 3.42 40.77 -21.21
CA ALA A 286 4.36 39.84 -21.83
C ALA A 286 3.64 38.95 -22.84
N ALA A 287 3.86 39.20 -24.13
CA ALA A 287 3.30 38.39 -25.20
C ALA A 287 3.95 37.02 -25.17
N ILE A 288 3.15 35.98 -25.02
CA ILE A 288 3.63 34.60 -25.16
C ILE A 288 3.89 34.34 -26.64
N ARG A 289 5.17 34.20 -27.01
CA ARG A 289 5.53 33.79 -28.36
C ARG A 289 5.19 32.31 -28.53
N LEU A 290 4.19 32.03 -29.34
CA LEU A 290 3.87 30.66 -29.75
C LEU A 290 4.90 30.23 -30.80
N ASP A 291 5.51 29.07 -30.64
CA ASP A 291 6.38 28.50 -31.64
C ASP A 291 5.52 27.96 -32.81
N PRO A 292 5.59 28.55 -34.00
CA PRO A 292 4.71 28.21 -35.12
C PRO A 292 4.97 26.78 -35.68
N PHE A 293 6.14 26.21 -35.38
CA PHE A 293 6.49 24.86 -35.85
C PHE A 293 6.08 23.72 -34.88
N LYS A 294 5.49 24.03 -33.74
CA LYS A 294 5.08 22.98 -32.81
C LYS A 294 3.65 22.51 -33.08
N ARG A 295 3.56 21.24 -33.36
CA ARG A 295 2.31 20.51 -33.68
C ARG A 295 1.19 20.66 -32.63
N TRP A 296 1.50 21.24 -31.46
CA TRP A 296 0.59 21.37 -30.32
C TRP A 296 0.56 22.81 -29.82
N PRO A 297 -0.47 23.60 -30.10
CA PRO A 297 -0.55 25.04 -29.79
C PRO A 297 -0.36 25.37 -28.31
N THR A 298 -0.71 24.47 -27.41
CA THR A 298 -0.63 24.68 -25.96
C THR A 298 0.75 24.40 -25.35
N ARG A 299 1.64 23.68 -26.01
CA ARG A 299 3.01 23.39 -25.51
C ARG A 299 3.79 24.67 -25.21
N SER A 300 3.59 25.69 -26.02
CA SER A 300 4.28 26.98 -25.87
C SER A 300 3.82 27.74 -24.64
N ARG A 301 2.53 27.72 -24.29
CA ARG A 301 1.97 28.48 -23.14
C ARG A 301 2.50 27.98 -21.80
N ARG A 302 2.48 26.66 -21.56
CA ARG A 302 3.00 26.09 -20.32
C ARG A 302 4.49 26.27 -20.17
N MET A 303 5.24 26.11 -21.26
CA MET A 303 6.68 26.36 -21.28
C MET A 303 6.99 27.84 -21.04
N ALA A 304 6.22 28.76 -21.62
CA ALA A 304 6.37 30.20 -21.38
C ALA A 304 6.11 30.55 -19.92
N LEU A 305 5.05 29.98 -19.32
CA LEU A 305 4.74 30.15 -17.90
C LEU A 305 5.87 29.57 -17.01
N ALA A 306 6.34 28.36 -17.30
CA ALA A 306 7.43 27.74 -16.55
C ALA A 306 8.72 28.57 -16.61
N LYS A 307 9.08 29.06 -17.79
CA LYS A 307 10.26 29.94 -17.97
C LYS A 307 10.10 31.27 -17.23
N TRP A 308 8.90 31.86 -17.23
CA TRP A 308 8.63 33.09 -16.51
C TRP A 308 8.69 32.88 -14.99
N ILE A 309 8.09 31.80 -14.47
CA ILE A 309 8.16 31.45 -13.04
C ILE A 309 9.62 31.28 -12.60
N ALA A 310 10.43 30.58 -13.41
CA ALA A 310 11.84 30.32 -13.10
C ALA A 310 12.80 31.46 -13.53
N SER A 311 12.28 32.56 -14.05
CA SER A 311 13.12 33.69 -14.47
C SER A 311 13.76 34.39 -13.27
N ARG A 312 15.00 34.87 -13.44
CA ARG A 312 15.67 35.78 -12.49
C ARG A 312 14.89 37.09 -12.31
N ASP A 313 14.18 37.52 -13.34
CA ASP A 313 13.44 38.77 -13.38
C ASP A 313 12.03 38.62 -12.76
N ASN A 314 11.63 37.42 -12.39
CA ASN A 314 10.37 37.23 -11.68
C ASN A 314 10.50 37.69 -10.22
N PRO A 315 9.77 38.77 -9.82
CA PRO A 315 9.95 39.37 -8.49
C PRO A 315 9.40 38.53 -7.34
N LEU A 316 8.56 37.53 -7.64
CA LEU A 316 7.83 36.81 -6.60
C LEU A 316 8.42 35.43 -6.30
N THR A 317 8.79 34.66 -7.29
CA THR A 317 9.13 33.24 -7.10
C THR A 317 10.20 33.04 -6.02
N ALA A 318 11.32 33.76 -6.13
CA ALA A 318 12.42 33.65 -5.16
C ALA A 318 12.02 34.17 -3.77
N ARG A 319 11.32 35.31 -3.70
CA ARG A 319 10.84 35.87 -2.42
C ARG A 319 9.86 34.95 -1.70
N VAL A 320 8.88 34.41 -2.43
CA VAL A 320 7.89 33.46 -1.87
C VAL A 320 8.60 32.20 -1.36
N MET A 321 9.57 31.69 -2.11
CA MET A 321 10.31 30.50 -1.70
C MET A 321 11.16 30.75 -0.45
N MET A 322 11.85 31.89 -0.38
CA MET A 322 12.63 32.27 0.81
C MET A 322 11.75 32.51 2.02
N ASN A 323 10.61 33.13 1.84
CA ASN A 323 9.63 33.30 2.92
C ASN A 323 9.11 31.96 3.44
N ARG A 324 8.86 30.98 2.57
CA ARG A 324 8.47 29.61 2.97
C ARG A 324 9.58 28.88 3.73
N LEU A 325 10.84 29.01 3.30
CA LEU A 325 11.96 28.47 4.06
C LEU A 325 12.04 29.10 5.45
N TRP A 326 11.87 30.43 5.52
CA TRP A 326 11.85 31.18 6.78
C TRP A 326 10.73 30.69 7.71
N VAL A 327 9.51 30.50 7.18
CA VAL A 327 8.40 29.88 7.94
C VAL A 327 8.80 28.51 8.45
N GLY A 328 9.46 27.71 7.64
CA GLY A 328 9.95 26.38 8.03
C GLY A 328 10.90 26.40 9.21
N HIS A 329 11.77 27.42 9.32
CA HIS A 329 12.74 27.55 10.40
C HIS A 329 12.21 28.30 11.63
N PHE A 330 11.38 29.33 11.43
CA PHE A 330 10.96 30.24 12.50
C PHE A 330 9.46 30.17 12.84
N GLY A 331 8.70 29.26 12.17
CA GLY A 331 7.25 29.14 12.38
C GLY A 331 6.40 30.24 11.76
N ARG A 332 7.01 31.40 11.46
CA ARG A 332 6.38 32.58 10.91
C ARG A 332 7.23 33.18 9.79
N GLY A 333 6.60 33.78 8.77
CA GLY A 333 7.30 34.36 7.63
C GLY A 333 7.73 35.81 7.87
N ILE A 334 8.73 36.27 7.12
CA ILE A 334 9.07 37.68 6.99
C ILE A 334 7.85 38.44 6.42
N VAL A 335 7.13 37.83 5.46
CA VAL A 335 5.76 38.18 5.12
C VAL A 335 4.83 37.22 5.87
N LYS A 336 3.98 37.75 6.75
CA LYS A 336 3.15 36.97 7.67
C LYS A 336 2.11 36.09 6.97
N THR A 337 1.74 36.44 5.75
CA THR A 337 0.79 35.72 4.87
C THR A 337 1.54 34.99 3.74
N PRO A 338 2.00 33.74 3.94
CA PRO A 338 2.89 33.07 2.97
C PRO A 338 2.28 32.78 1.60
N SER A 339 0.95 32.86 1.47
CA SER A 339 0.21 32.72 0.20
C SER A 339 -0.28 34.03 -0.37
N ASP A 340 -0.10 35.15 0.34
CA ASP A 340 -0.52 36.48 -0.12
C ASP A 340 0.61 37.47 0.07
N PHE A 341 1.19 37.92 -1.03
CA PHE A 341 2.22 38.95 -1.14
C PHE A 341 1.62 40.25 -1.72
N GLY A 342 0.31 40.33 -1.76
CA GLY A 342 -0.41 41.47 -2.28
C GLY A 342 -0.56 42.61 -1.26
N LYS A 343 -1.38 43.59 -1.63
CA LYS A 343 -1.60 44.80 -0.83
C LYS A 343 -2.13 44.52 0.59
N LEU A 344 -2.88 43.42 0.76
CA LEU A 344 -3.48 43.06 2.05
C LEU A 344 -2.55 42.24 2.96
N SER A 345 -1.36 41.91 2.50
CA SER A 345 -0.39 41.07 3.27
C SER A 345 0.21 41.81 4.49
N GLY A 346 0.06 43.12 4.56
CA GLY A 346 0.75 43.94 5.56
C GLY A 346 2.24 44.19 5.27
N GLY A 347 2.75 43.62 4.17
CA GLY A 347 4.15 43.76 3.75
C GLY A 347 5.11 42.84 4.48
N ALA A 348 6.39 43.00 4.19
CA ALA A 348 7.48 42.31 4.84
C ALA A 348 7.98 43.06 6.07
N THR A 349 8.23 42.36 7.19
CA THR A 349 8.84 42.98 8.38
C THR A 349 10.28 43.41 8.12
N HIS A 350 10.98 42.69 7.27
CA HIS A 350 12.37 42.95 6.86
C HIS A 350 12.50 42.82 5.33
N PRO A 351 12.08 43.85 4.56
CA PRO A 351 12.04 43.77 3.10
C PRO A 351 13.43 43.56 2.49
N GLU A 352 14.44 44.24 2.99
CA GLU A 352 15.82 44.14 2.50
C GLU A 352 16.42 42.74 2.73
N LEU A 353 16.13 42.16 3.88
CA LEU A 353 16.54 40.75 4.16
C LEU A 353 15.88 39.77 3.19
N LEU A 354 14.58 39.93 2.95
CA LEU A 354 13.84 39.09 2.03
C LEU A 354 14.42 39.18 0.60
N ASP A 355 14.73 40.42 0.17
CA ASP A 355 15.33 40.66 -1.14
C ASP A 355 16.73 40.10 -1.25
N TRP A 356 17.54 40.23 -0.20
CA TRP A 356 18.88 39.67 -0.16
C TRP A 356 18.83 38.11 -0.23
N LEU A 357 17.97 37.51 0.57
CA LEU A 357 17.78 36.04 0.55
C LEU A 357 17.31 35.56 -0.83
N ALA A 358 16.37 36.28 -1.46
CA ALA A 358 15.85 35.96 -2.78
C ALA A 358 16.95 36.02 -3.86
N ARG A 359 17.77 37.08 -3.87
CA ARG A 359 18.92 37.20 -4.79
C ARG A 359 19.92 36.06 -4.55
N ARG A 360 20.31 35.84 -3.29
CA ARG A 360 21.26 34.81 -2.93
C ARG A 360 20.81 33.40 -3.34
N PHE A 361 19.49 33.14 -3.22
CA PHE A 361 18.89 31.88 -3.67
C PHE A 361 19.06 31.70 -5.18
N VAL A 362 18.72 32.70 -5.98
CA VAL A 362 18.88 32.66 -7.43
C VAL A 362 20.36 32.51 -7.83
N ASP A 363 21.25 33.29 -7.19
CA ASP A 363 22.70 33.28 -7.49
C ASP A 363 23.38 31.95 -7.09
N SER A 364 22.83 31.24 -6.10
CA SER A 364 23.28 29.90 -5.71
C SER A 364 22.81 28.77 -6.66
N GLY A 365 22.18 29.13 -7.79
CA GLY A 365 21.57 28.16 -8.72
C GLY A 365 20.31 27.52 -8.15
N TRP A 366 19.51 28.25 -7.40
CA TRP A 366 18.28 27.77 -6.75
C TRP A 366 18.53 26.65 -5.71
N SER A 367 19.65 26.70 -5.01
CA SER A 367 20.05 25.68 -4.05
C SER A 367 19.37 25.89 -2.68
N LEU A 368 18.33 25.12 -2.42
CA LEU A 368 17.65 25.09 -1.10
C LEU A 368 18.63 24.75 0.02
N LYS A 369 19.52 23.78 -0.21
CA LYS A 369 20.51 23.35 0.78
C LYS A 369 21.47 24.44 1.19
N ALA A 370 21.90 25.29 0.23
CA ALA A 370 22.73 26.46 0.52
C ALA A 370 21.98 27.47 1.40
N MET A 371 20.70 27.71 1.10
CA MET A 371 19.89 28.63 1.87
C MET A 371 19.58 28.13 3.28
N HIS A 372 19.26 26.84 3.46
CA HIS A 372 19.15 26.24 4.79
C HIS A 372 20.41 26.47 5.62
N ARG A 373 21.58 26.22 5.04
CA ARG A 373 22.86 26.45 5.73
C ARG A 373 23.01 27.92 6.19
N ILE A 374 22.71 28.88 5.31
CA ILE A 374 22.78 30.32 5.64
C ILE A 374 21.86 30.64 6.82
N ILE A 375 20.62 30.14 6.79
CA ILE A 375 19.63 30.42 7.84
C ILE A 375 20.06 29.82 9.18
N VAL A 376 20.39 28.51 9.22
CA VAL A 376 20.71 27.82 10.50
C VAL A 376 22.03 28.26 11.11
N THR A 377 22.95 28.86 10.34
CA THR A 377 24.21 29.40 10.85
C THR A 377 24.11 30.89 11.23
N SER A 378 22.96 31.54 10.96
CA SER A 378 22.75 32.95 11.30
C SER A 378 22.66 33.18 12.81
N SER A 379 23.05 34.35 13.26
CA SER A 379 22.88 34.76 14.67
C SER A 379 21.41 34.75 15.08
N THR A 380 20.50 35.13 14.17
CA THR A 380 19.05 35.11 14.40
C THR A 380 18.53 33.73 14.75
N TYR A 381 18.97 32.69 14.02
CA TYR A 381 18.55 31.30 14.29
C TYR A 381 19.14 30.74 15.60
N ARG A 382 20.34 31.20 15.96
CA ARG A 382 21.09 30.74 17.13
C ARG A 382 20.77 31.50 18.42
N GLN A 383 19.79 32.41 18.39
CA GLN A 383 19.32 33.08 19.60
C GLN A 383 18.60 32.11 20.52
N SER A 384 18.69 32.36 21.83
CA SER A 384 17.94 31.59 22.82
C SER A 384 16.45 31.99 22.81
N SER A 385 15.59 30.99 23.03
CA SER A 385 14.15 31.18 23.23
C SER A 385 13.83 31.69 24.65
N LEU A 386 14.70 31.42 25.60
CA LEU A 386 14.51 31.70 27.02
C LEU A 386 14.93 33.12 27.46
N VAL A 387 15.25 34.00 26.52
CA VAL A 387 15.66 35.38 26.83
C VAL A 387 14.49 36.17 27.45
N LYS A 388 14.70 36.66 28.67
CA LYS A 388 13.78 37.53 29.39
C LYS A 388 14.33 38.95 29.37
N ASN A 389 13.76 39.81 28.55
CA ASN A 389 14.09 41.25 28.50
C ASN A 389 12.80 42.06 28.49
N GLN A 390 12.45 42.65 29.66
CA GLN A 390 11.20 43.37 29.85
C GLN A 390 11.06 44.57 28.90
N THR A 391 12.13 45.30 28.66
CA THR A 391 12.13 46.47 27.78
C THR A 391 11.80 46.06 26.34
N VAL A 392 12.48 45.03 25.82
CA VAL A 392 12.26 44.56 24.44
C VAL A 392 10.89 43.91 24.30
N THR A 393 10.44 43.17 25.32
CA THR A 393 9.09 42.57 25.32
C THR A 393 8.00 43.61 25.28
N THR A 394 8.22 44.78 25.89
CA THR A 394 7.25 45.90 25.84
C THR A 394 7.22 46.56 24.46
N VAL A 395 8.38 46.69 23.80
CA VAL A 395 8.52 47.33 22.48
C VAL A 395 8.04 46.43 21.36
N ASP A 396 8.42 45.12 21.41
CA ASP A 396 8.09 44.13 20.40
C ASP A 396 7.55 42.86 21.06
N PRO A 397 6.33 42.89 21.59
CA PRO A 397 5.75 41.73 22.29
C PRO A 397 5.52 40.51 21.35
N MET A 398 5.29 40.79 20.08
CA MET A 398 5.04 39.75 19.06
C MET A 398 6.32 39.19 18.42
N ASN A 399 7.48 39.64 18.87
CA ASN A 399 8.77 39.23 18.33
C ASN A 399 8.90 39.45 16.81
N ASP A 400 8.28 40.48 16.25
CA ASP A 400 8.29 40.79 14.82
C ASP A 400 9.70 41.16 14.31
N LEU A 401 10.56 41.64 15.21
CA LEU A 401 11.94 42.03 14.94
C LEU A 401 12.96 40.88 15.20
N TRP A 402 12.48 39.71 15.52
CA TRP A 402 13.31 38.51 15.70
C TRP A 402 14.40 38.67 16.79
N TRP A 403 14.07 39.30 17.90
CA TRP A 403 15.01 39.53 18.99
C TRP A 403 15.28 38.33 19.88
N ARG A 404 14.47 37.24 19.76
CA ARG A 404 14.67 35.96 20.38
C ARG A 404 14.23 34.84 19.41
N TYR A 405 14.67 33.62 19.63
CA TYR A 405 14.07 32.46 18.97
C TYR A 405 12.69 32.20 19.58
N GLU A 406 11.75 31.69 18.80
CA GLU A 406 10.40 31.39 19.27
C GLU A 406 10.26 29.89 19.47
N GLN A 407 9.92 29.46 20.69
CA GLN A 407 9.64 28.06 20.97
C GLN A 407 8.51 27.58 20.07
N ARG A 408 8.70 26.43 19.47
CA ARG A 408 7.68 25.81 18.63
C ARG A 408 7.62 24.32 18.78
N ARG A 409 6.41 23.80 18.70
CA ARG A 409 6.21 22.36 18.69
C ARG A 409 6.77 21.74 17.40
N LEU A 410 7.36 20.55 17.52
CA LEU A 410 7.73 19.71 16.39
C LEU A 410 6.50 19.34 15.55
N ASP A 411 6.70 19.16 14.26
CA ASP A 411 5.68 18.60 13.36
C ASP A 411 5.39 17.12 13.72
N ALA A 412 4.19 16.66 13.41
CA ALA A 412 3.74 15.30 13.71
C ALA A 412 4.73 14.22 13.26
N GLU A 413 5.29 14.38 12.06
CA GLU A 413 6.29 13.47 11.50
C GLU A 413 7.59 13.48 12.31
N ALA A 414 8.03 14.66 12.75
CA ALA A 414 9.23 14.78 13.55
C ALA A 414 9.05 14.17 14.95
N ILE A 415 7.88 14.36 15.59
CA ILE A 415 7.57 13.75 16.88
C ILE A 415 7.64 12.23 16.78
N ARG A 416 6.93 11.62 15.79
CA ARG A 416 6.97 10.17 15.60
C ARG A 416 8.38 9.66 15.31
N ASP A 417 9.12 10.34 14.45
CA ASP A 417 10.49 9.96 14.11
C ASP A 417 11.41 10.07 15.32
N SER A 418 11.24 11.09 16.17
CA SER A 418 12.01 11.26 17.42
C SER A 418 11.72 10.13 18.41
N VAL A 419 10.44 9.76 18.60
CA VAL A 419 10.04 8.63 19.46
C VAL A 419 10.72 7.34 18.99
N LEU A 420 10.69 7.04 17.68
CA LEU A 420 11.35 5.87 17.10
C LEU A 420 12.89 5.94 17.21
N ALA A 421 13.47 7.13 17.08
CA ALA A 421 14.93 7.31 17.15
C ALA A 421 15.46 7.08 18.56
N VAL A 422 14.79 7.65 19.58
CA VAL A 422 15.23 7.50 20.97
C VAL A 422 15.02 6.09 21.50
N SER A 423 13.96 5.40 21.04
CA SER A 423 13.73 3.98 21.36
C SER A 423 14.73 3.04 20.65
N GLY A 424 15.47 3.55 19.65
CA GLY A 424 16.40 2.76 18.84
C GLY A 424 15.73 1.91 17.77
N ARG A 425 14.46 2.15 17.47
CA ARG A 425 13.67 1.37 16.51
C ARG A 425 13.46 2.06 15.16
N LEU A 426 13.93 3.30 14.99
CA LEU A 426 13.85 4.01 13.72
C LEU A 426 14.62 3.28 12.62
N ASN A 427 13.95 2.99 11.52
CA ASN A 427 14.60 2.52 10.30
C ASN A 427 15.09 3.73 9.48
N PRO A 428 16.42 3.95 9.38
CA PRO A 428 16.98 5.09 8.67
C PRO A 428 17.03 4.92 7.14
N GLU A 429 16.59 3.76 6.63
CA GLU A 429 16.67 3.43 5.21
C GLU A 429 15.92 4.46 4.36
N LEU A 430 16.60 4.98 3.33
CA LEU A 430 16.06 5.95 2.41
C LEU A 430 15.45 5.27 1.19
N TYR A 431 14.46 5.93 0.60
CA TYR A 431 13.76 5.50 -0.63
C TYR A 431 12.90 4.24 -0.43
N GLY A 432 12.40 3.69 -1.52
CA GLY A 432 11.56 2.50 -1.53
C GLY A 432 10.06 2.82 -1.46
N LEU A 433 9.30 1.81 -1.05
CA LEU A 433 7.84 1.88 -1.00
C LEU A 433 7.35 2.67 0.22
N PRO A 434 6.15 3.27 0.13
CA PRO A 434 5.49 3.85 1.30
C PRO A 434 5.25 2.79 2.38
N ILE A 435 5.13 3.27 3.62
CA ILE A 435 4.89 2.43 4.80
C ILE A 435 3.47 2.63 5.34
N PHE A 436 2.98 1.60 6.03
CA PHE A 436 1.66 1.55 6.65
C PHE A 436 1.81 1.19 8.13
N PRO A 437 2.10 2.15 9.00
CA PRO A 437 2.18 1.90 10.44
C PRO A 437 0.87 1.35 11.02
N PRO A 438 0.90 0.71 12.20
CA PRO A 438 -0.30 0.23 12.86
C PRO A 438 -1.35 1.33 13.06
N LEU A 439 -2.60 0.98 12.83
CA LEU A 439 -3.78 1.78 13.16
C LEU A 439 -4.47 1.20 14.39
N PRO A 440 -5.17 2.01 15.20
CA PRO A 440 -6.09 1.51 16.22
C PRO A 440 -7.08 0.51 15.63
N GLY A 441 -7.44 -0.52 16.40
CA GLY A 441 -8.18 -1.68 15.91
C GLY A 441 -9.54 -1.36 15.28
N ASP A 442 -10.28 -0.42 15.87
CA ASP A 442 -11.57 0.09 15.38
C ASP A 442 -11.44 0.75 13.98
N ILE A 443 -10.39 1.54 13.78
CA ILE A 443 -10.12 2.18 12.49
C ILE A 443 -9.64 1.16 11.46
N ALA A 444 -8.78 0.22 11.84
CA ALA A 444 -8.30 -0.83 10.98
C ALA A 444 -9.45 -1.68 10.41
N GLU A 445 -10.53 -1.88 11.18
CA GLU A 445 -11.71 -2.61 10.73
C GLU A 445 -12.54 -1.85 9.69
N THR A 446 -12.67 -0.54 9.81
CA THR A 446 -13.44 0.29 8.84
C THR A 446 -12.80 0.31 7.44
N VAL A 447 -11.50 0.06 7.35
CA VAL A 447 -10.73 0.12 6.08
C VAL A 447 -10.74 -1.21 5.32
N LYS A 448 -11.28 -2.28 5.89
CA LYS A 448 -11.30 -3.64 5.28
C LYS A 448 -11.97 -3.70 3.90
N TYR A 449 -12.89 -2.80 3.60
CA TYR A 449 -13.73 -2.84 2.39
C TYR A 449 -13.23 -1.96 1.24
N SER A 450 -12.12 -1.24 1.38
CA SER A 450 -11.60 -0.40 0.29
C SER A 450 -10.62 -1.18 -0.59
N GLU A 451 -10.61 -0.92 -1.89
CA GLU A 451 -9.60 -1.45 -2.82
C GLU A 451 -8.17 -1.07 -2.43
N ASN A 452 -8.02 -0.02 -1.59
CA ASN A 452 -6.76 0.45 -1.03
C ASN A 452 -6.68 0.10 0.46
N LYS A 453 -6.67 -1.17 0.80
CA LYS A 453 -6.52 -1.64 2.19
C LYS A 453 -5.25 -1.08 2.81
N TRP A 454 -5.35 -0.65 4.06
CA TRP A 454 -4.19 -0.31 4.88
C TRP A 454 -3.49 -1.59 5.30
N ASP A 455 -2.37 -1.90 4.64
CA ASP A 455 -1.59 -3.11 4.88
C ASP A 455 -0.59 -2.87 6.02
N THR A 456 -1.05 -3.04 7.24
CA THR A 456 -0.28 -2.76 8.45
C THR A 456 1.06 -3.51 8.48
N GLN A 457 2.14 -2.77 8.65
CA GLN A 457 3.50 -3.27 8.77
C GLN A 457 3.96 -3.19 10.23
N LEU A 458 4.09 -4.34 10.88
CA LEU A 458 4.55 -4.47 12.26
C LEU A 458 6.07 -4.64 12.38
N ASP A 459 6.73 -4.91 11.28
CA ASP A 459 8.17 -5.18 11.19
C ASP A 459 9.02 -3.89 11.15
N HIS A 460 10.33 -4.07 10.99
CA HIS A 460 11.28 -2.97 10.86
C HIS A 460 10.98 -2.04 9.67
N ALA A 461 10.36 -2.56 8.59
CA ALA A 461 9.98 -1.75 7.44
C ALA A 461 8.91 -0.70 7.79
N GLY A 462 7.95 -1.02 8.66
CA GLY A 462 6.92 -0.09 9.14
C GLY A 462 7.44 1.05 10.03
N ARG A 463 8.70 0.99 10.44
CA ARG A 463 9.36 1.99 11.31
C ARG A 463 10.27 2.95 10.56
N LYS A 464 10.17 3.04 9.24
CA LYS A 464 10.82 4.10 8.46
C LYS A 464 10.33 5.48 8.89
N ARG A 465 11.07 6.51 8.50
CA ARG A 465 10.71 7.90 8.74
C ARG A 465 9.29 8.19 8.27
N SER A 466 8.59 9.03 9.00
CA SER A 466 7.18 9.36 8.78
C SER A 466 6.88 9.99 7.42
N ILE A 467 7.90 10.55 6.75
CA ILE A 467 7.77 11.03 5.37
C ILE A 467 7.39 9.92 4.38
N TYR A 468 7.62 8.66 4.73
CA TYR A 468 7.26 7.49 3.92
C TYR A 468 5.87 6.93 4.23
N ILE A 469 5.14 7.47 5.22
CA ILE A 469 3.78 7.02 5.52
C ILE A 469 2.87 7.28 4.32
N TYR A 470 2.14 6.25 3.91
CA TYR A 470 1.16 6.37 2.84
C TYR A 470 0.07 7.37 3.21
N GLN A 471 -0.15 8.37 2.34
CA GLN A 471 -1.18 9.38 2.53
C GLN A 471 -2.45 8.95 1.79
N GLN A 472 -3.49 8.64 2.53
CA GLN A 472 -4.80 8.28 2.00
C GLN A 472 -5.80 9.40 2.29
N ARG A 473 -6.49 9.92 1.24
CA ARG A 473 -7.43 11.06 1.40
C ARG A 473 -8.53 10.79 2.42
N THR A 474 -9.01 9.55 2.47
CA THR A 474 -10.13 9.14 3.32
C THR A 474 -9.70 8.63 4.70
N LEU A 475 -8.42 8.45 4.92
CA LEU A 475 -7.87 7.90 6.15
C LEU A 475 -6.59 8.61 6.54
N ASN A 476 -6.65 9.46 7.53
CA ASN A 476 -5.48 10.04 8.17
C ASN A 476 -5.09 9.20 9.37
N MET A 477 -3.79 8.92 9.52
CA MET A 477 -3.28 8.24 10.70
C MET A 477 -3.60 9.06 11.97
N PRO A 478 -4.32 8.52 12.99
CA PRO A 478 -4.81 9.29 14.13
C PRO A 478 -3.73 10.03 14.90
N PHE A 479 -2.58 9.39 15.14
CA PHE A 479 -1.44 10.06 15.78
C PHE A 479 -0.98 11.29 15.00
N MET A 480 -0.86 11.17 13.68
CA MET A 480 -0.45 12.28 12.82
C MET A 480 -1.50 13.40 12.83
N GLN A 481 -2.78 13.04 12.80
CA GLN A 481 -3.89 13.98 12.85
C GLN A 481 -3.95 14.73 14.19
N ALA A 482 -3.72 14.06 15.31
CA ALA A 482 -3.68 14.69 16.63
C ALA A 482 -2.63 15.80 16.71
N PHE A 483 -1.51 15.66 15.98
CA PHE A 483 -0.42 16.64 15.91
C PHE A 483 -0.46 17.54 14.66
N ASP A 484 -1.66 17.81 14.14
CA ASP A 484 -1.91 18.76 13.04
C ASP A 484 -1.20 18.41 11.72
N SER A 485 -1.04 17.13 11.39
CA SER A 485 -0.55 16.77 10.07
C SER A 485 -1.48 17.31 8.97
N THR A 486 -0.90 17.65 7.81
CA THR A 486 -1.69 18.16 6.70
C THR A 486 -2.52 17.07 6.04
N VAL A 487 -3.78 17.37 5.78
CA VAL A 487 -4.65 16.57 4.91
C VAL A 487 -4.29 16.87 3.45
N CYS A 488 -4.17 15.84 2.61
CA CYS A 488 -3.71 15.96 1.21
C CYS A 488 -4.81 16.37 0.22
N ASP A 489 -5.84 17.11 0.66
CA ASP A 489 -6.96 17.56 -0.17
C ASP A 489 -6.78 18.97 -0.73
N GLU A 490 -6.01 19.81 -0.05
CA GLU A 490 -5.74 21.18 -0.47
C GLU A 490 -4.27 21.60 -0.24
N SER A 491 -3.82 22.58 -1.02
CA SER A 491 -2.52 23.21 -0.82
C SER A 491 -2.57 24.21 0.32
N ARG A 492 -1.75 24.02 1.35
CA ARG A 492 -1.65 24.92 2.50
C ARG A 492 -0.29 25.62 2.55
N PRO A 493 -0.27 26.94 2.82
CA PRO A 493 0.97 27.73 2.86
C PRO A 493 1.83 27.45 4.09
N ARG A 494 1.20 27.05 5.19
CA ARG A 494 1.84 26.64 6.45
C ARG A 494 0.98 25.60 7.16
N ARG A 495 1.57 24.81 8.02
CA ARG A 495 0.85 23.93 8.92
C ARG A 495 0.12 24.75 10.00
N ARG A 496 -1.02 24.27 10.43
CA ARG A 496 -1.64 24.73 11.67
C ARG A 496 -0.85 24.13 12.83
N THR A 497 -0.79 24.84 13.93
CA THR A 497 -0.24 24.33 15.18
C THR A 497 -1.28 24.61 16.25
N SER A 498 -1.85 23.55 16.80
CA SER A 498 -2.80 23.62 17.92
C SER A 498 -2.16 23.07 19.19
N VAL A 499 -2.71 23.41 20.33
CA VAL A 499 -2.39 22.79 21.62
C VAL A 499 -3.70 22.23 22.15
N THR A 500 -3.81 20.91 22.20
CA THR A 500 -5.04 20.22 22.60
C THR A 500 -4.76 19.13 23.63
N PRO A 501 -5.70 18.84 24.53
CA PRO A 501 -5.57 17.73 25.47
C PRO A 501 -5.35 16.37 24.79
N LEU A 502 -5.90 16.21 23.57
CA LEU A 502 -5.74 14.98 22.78
C LEU A 502 -4.26 14.68 22.44
N GLN A 503 -3.43 15.72 22.26
CA GLN A 503 -2.00 15.55 21.99
C GLN A 503 -1.29 14.95 23.21
N ALA A 504 -1.52 15.51 24.39
CA ALA A 504 -0.97 14.96 25.64
C ALA A 504 -1.47 13.53 25.89
N LEU A 505 -2.77 13.30 25.67
CA LEU A 505 -3.35 11.97 25.81
C LEU A 505 -2.74 10.96 24.82
N SER A 506 -2.52 11.37 23.58
CA SER A 506 -1.90 10.51 22.56
C SER A 506 -0.44 10.14 22.89
N LEU A 507 0.31 11.05 23.54
CA LEU A 507 1.68 10.77 24.00
C LEU A 507 1.69 9.91 25.27
N PHE A 508 0.71 10.06 26.16
CA PHE A 508 0.69 9.38 27.44
C PHE A 508 0.04 8.00 27.39
N ASN A 509 -1.08 7.86 26.64
CA ASN A 509 -1.88 6.62 26.59
C ASN A 509 -1.87 5.93 25.22
N GLY A 510 -1.26 6.52 24.19
CA GLY A 510 -1.28 5.92 22.86
C GLY A 510 -0.43 4.64 22.79
N ASP A 511 -0.97 3.59 22.19
CA ASP A 511 -0.29 2.28 22.05
C ASP A 511 1.10 2.41 21.44
N PHE A 512 1.21 3.22 20.39
CA PHE A 512 2.51 3.49 19.75
C PHE A 512 3.56 4.02 20.73
N VAL A 513 3.20 5.03 21.55
CA VAL A 513 4.18 5.64 22.47
C VAL A 513 4.48 4.70 23.63
N ASN A 514 3.50 3.93 24.10
CA ASN A 514 3.70 2.93 25.15
C ASN A 514 4.66 1.81 24.69
N GLU A 515 4.46 1.28 23.47
CA GLU A 515 5.40 0.29 22.89
C GLU A 515 6.82 0.83 22.72
N GLU A 516 6.95 2.10 22.34
CA GLU A 516 8.26 2.72 22.16
C GLU A 516 8.91 3.12 23.50
N ALA A 517 8.12 3.44 24.51
CA ALA A 517 8.64 3.66 25.88
C ALA A 517 9.22 2.37 26.48
N ASP A 518 8.55 1.25 26.26
CA ASP A 518 9.06 -0.08 26.65
C ASP A 518 10.35 -0.43 25.85
N ALA A 519 10.39 -0.14 24.56
CA ALA A 519 11.61 -0.33 23.77
C ALA A 519 12.76 0.58 24.23
N LEU A 520 12.47 1.83 24.61
CA LEU A 520 13.43 2.76 25.17
C LEU A 520 13.98 2.26 26.51
N ALA A 521 13.12 1.76 27.40
CA ALA A 521 13.52 1.18 28.68
C ALA A 521 14.47 0.00 28.47
N ARG A 522 14.16 -0.93 27.56
CA ARG A 522 15.05 -2.04 27.20
C ARG A 522 16.39 -1.54 26.63
N ARG A 523 16.36 -0.50 25.81
CA ARG A 523 17.58 0.14 25.29
C ARG A 523 18.44 0.70 26.40
N ILE A 524 17.86 1.48 27.31
CA ILE A 524 18.55 2.11 28.43
C ILE A 524 19.20 1.05 29.33
N ARG A 525 18.46 -0.02 29.66
CA ARG A 525 19.01 -1.12 30.47
C ARG A 525 20.20 -1.79 29.78
N ARG A 526 20.08 -2.08 28.49
CA ARG A 526 21.17 -2.70 27.73
C ARG A 526 22.40 -1.81 27.62
N GLU A 527 22.24 -0.49 27.48
CA GLU A 527 23.35 0.44 27.23
C GLU A 527 23.95 1.03 28.52
N ALA A 528 23.14 1.20 29.57
CA ALA A 528 23.60 1.77 30.88
C ALA A 528 23.72 0.73 31.99
N GLY A 529 23.29 -0.52 31.79
CA GLY A 529 23.27 -1.55 32.82
C GLY A 529 22.26 -1.28 33.94
N GLU A 530 22.52 -1.83 35.14
CA GLU A 530 21.58 -1.76 36.27
C GLU A 530 21.72 -0.48 37.11
N GLY A 531 22.73 0.35 36.85
CA GLY A 531 23.01 1.57 37.59
C GLY A 531 21.96 2.67 37.34
N LYS A 532 21.07 2.92 38.30
CA LYS A 532 19.93 3.88 38.17
C LYS A 532 20.39 5.28 37.76
N GLY A 533 21.51 5.76 38.29
CA GLY A 533 22.06 7.06 37.91
C GLY A 533 22.52 7.12 36.45
N GLU A 534 23.11 6.05 35.94
CA GLU A 534 23.53 5.96 34.55
C GLU A 534 22.31 5.82 33.62
N GLN A 535 21.29 5.05 34.05
CA GLN A 535 20.02 4.93 33.32
C GLN A 535 19.35 6.28 33.16
N VAL A 536 19.20 7.07 34.22
CA VAL A 536 18.62 8.42 34.19
C VAL A 536 19.47 9.34 33.29
N ARG A 537 20.79 9.31 33.41
CA ARG A 537 21.68 10.13 32.58
C ARG A 537 21.57 9.78 31.11
N LEU A 538 21.57 8.50 30.78
CA LEU A 538 21.43 8.05 29.38
C LEU A 538 20.03 8.43 28.81
N ALA A 539 18.97 8.26 29.59
CA ALA A 539 17.61 8.61 29.16
C ALA A 539 17.48 10.09 28.80
N TYR A 540 18.01 10.99 29.65
CA TYR A 540 18.03 12.43 29.37
C TYR A 540 18.86 12.78 28.13
N ARG A 541 20.02 12.14 27.97
CA ARG A 541 20.85 12.36 26.77
C ARG A 541 20.16 11.91 25.47
N LEU A 542 19.44 10.81 25.53
CA LEU A 542 18.69 10.31 24.37
C LEU A 542 17.49 11.18 24.07
N ALA A 543 16.68 11.53 25.08
CA ALA A 543 15.44 12.27 24.89
C ALA A 543 15.66 13.77 24.66
N PHE A 544 16.56 14.40 25.43
CA PHE A 544 16.71 15.86 25.47
C PHE A 544 18.09 16.37 25.03
N SER A 545 19.00 15.46 24.63
CA SER A 545 20.37 15.79 24.22
C SER A 545 21.20 16.56 25.28
N ARG A 546 20.80 16.48 26.55
CA ARG A 546 21.51 17.07 27.71
C ARG A 546 21.60 16.09 28.87
N SER A 547 22.43 16.38 29.83
CA SER A 547 22.44 15.68 31.12
C SER A 547 21.32 16.21 32.03
N PRO A 548 20.74 15.37 32.91
CA PRO A 548 19.83 15.86 33.95
C PRO A 548 20.59 16.80 34.90
N ASN A 549 19.91 17.79 35.43
CA ASN A 549 20.43 18.59 36.52
C ASN A 549 20.42 17.76 37.85
N PRO A 550 21.10 18.23 38.94
CA PRO A 550 21.15 17.44 40.17
C PRO A 550 19.80 17.13 40.82
N GLU A 551 18.82 18.03 40.68
CA GLU A 551 17.48 17.85 41.21
C GLU A 551 16.69 16.79 40.39
N GLU A 552 16.71 16.90 39.06
CA GLU A 552 16.13 15.92 38.15
C GLU A 552 16.74 14.52 38.37
N ALA A 553 18.07 14.46 38.44
CA ALA A 553 18.80 13.19 38.69
C ALA A 553 18.41 12.58 40.04
N GLY A 554 18.40 13.37 41.11
CA GLY A 554 18.00 12.91 42.45
C GLY A 554 16.58 12.40 42.50
N HIS A 555 15.64 13.14 41.89
CA HIS A 555 14.22 12.79 41.82
C HIS A 555 13.99 11.44 41.13
N PHE A 556 14.50 11.27 39.92
CA PHE A 556 14.25 10.06 39.14
C PHE A 556 15.06 8.84 39.62
N VAL A 557 16.25 9.02 40.15
CA VAL A 557 17.00 7.93 40.81
C VAL A 557 16.23 7.41 42.02
N LYS A 558 15.64 8.30 42.83
CA LYS A 558 14.78 7.93 43.95
C LYS A 558 13.52 7.20 43.46
N PHE A 559 12.84 7.71 42.44
CA PHE A 559 11.67 7.08 41.84
C PHE A 559 11.98 5.64 41.40
N LEU A 560 13.04 5.43 40.62
CA LEU A 560 13.45 4.10 40.17
C LEU A 560 13.92 3.20 41.35
N GLY A 561 14.32 3.80 42.48
CA GLY A 561 14.76 3.09 43.67
C GLY A 561 13.65 2.57 44.55
N GLN A 562 12.50 3.20 44.52
CA GLN A 562 11.36 2.91 45.40
C GLN A 562 10.32 1.97 44.77
N ALA A 563 10.43 1.66 43.48
CA ALA A 563 9.48 0.82 42.80
C ALA A 563 9.67 -0.66 43.16
N GLU A 564 8.57 -1.35 43.40
CA GLU A 564 8.54 -2.80 43.63
C GLU A 564 8.96 -3.57 42.39
N GLU A 565 8.55 -3.11 41.21
CA GLU A 565 8.95 -3.66 39.91
C GLU A 565 9.82 -2.66 39.15
N ALA A 566 11.14 -2.93 39.10
CA ALA A 566 12.10 -2.03 38.48
C ALA A 566 11.87 -1.84 36.97
N ASP A 567 11.28 -2.84 36.29
CA ASP A 567 11.01 -2.82 34.87
C ASP A 567 9.89 -1.86 34.53
N ASP A 568 8.78 -1.94 35.25
CA ASP A 568 7.63 -1.06 35.07
C ASP A 568 7.94 0.40 35.41
N ALA A 569 8.77 0.60 36.45
CA ALA A 569 9.23 1.95 36.81
C ALA A 569 10.07 2.60 35.70
N LEU A 570 10.98 1.85 35.10
CA LEU A 570 11.80 2.38 34.01
C LEU A 570 10.96 2.69 32.76
N VAL A 571 9.99 1.84 32.44
CA VAL A 571 9.01 2.10 31.36
C VAL A 571 8.18 3.36 31.67
N GLY A 572 7.68 3.48 32.91
CA GLY A 572 6.95 4.67 33.37
C GLY A 572 7.79 5.94 33.26
N PHE A 573 9.05 5.90 33.67
CA PHE A 573 9.98 7.02 33.48
C PHE A 573 10.19 7.38 32.01
N CYS A 574 10.38 6.42 31.12
CA CYS A 574 10.47 6.63 29.69
C CYS A 574 9.22 7.31 29.11
N ARG A 575 8.01 6.88 29.55
CA ARG A 575 6.74 7.52 29.16
C ARG A 575 6.68 8.99 29.58
N VAL A 576 7.12 9.31 30.80
CA VAL A 576 7.19 10.70 31.27
C VAL A 576 8.12 11.53 30.38
N LEU A 577 9.29 11.03 30.03
CA LEU A 577 10.22 11.75 29.15
C LEU A 577 9.63 11.99 27.76
N LEU A 578 9.02 10.97 27.13
CA LEU A 578 8.41 11.09 25.81
C LEU A 578 7.19 12.02 25.79
N ASN A 579 6.55 12.27 26.95
CA ASN A 579 5.42 13.20 27.09
C ASN A 579 5.83 14.59 27.58
N ALA A 580 7.10 14.81 27.86
CA ALA A 580 7.58 16.12 28.33
C ALA A 580 7.54 17.17 27.22
N ASN A 581 7.24 18.42 27.59
CA ASN A 581 7.28 19.53 26.63
C ASN A 581 8.66 19.67 25.97
N GLU A 582 9.74 19.45 26.72
CA GLU A 582 11.11 19.48 26.21
C GLU A 582 11.37 18.47 25.10
N PHE A 583 10.58 17.38 25.05
CA PHE A 583 10.66 16.37 23.96
C PHE A 583 9.95 16.81 22.68
N VAL A 584 8.87 17.55 22.81
CA VAL A 584 8.00 17.89 21.66
C VAL A 584 8.17 19.33 21.18
N TYR A 585 8.87 20.20 21.91
CA TYR A 585 9.13 21.58 21.52
C TYR A 585 10.63 21.78 21.24
N ILE A 586 10.92 22.66 20.29
CA ILE A 586 12.26 23.14 20.00
C ILE A 586 12.45 24.48 20.72
N ASP A 587 13.55 24.60 21.45
CA ASP A 587 14.03 25.82 22.09
C ASP A 587 14.97 26.60 21.20
#